data_c8d7b4465993fd0e695545595376feba
#
_entry.id   c8d7b4465993fd0e695545595376feba
#
_cell.length_a   1.000
_cell.length_b   1.000
_cell.length_c   1.000
_cell.angle_alpha   90.00
_cell.angle_beta   90.00
_cell.angle_gamma   90.00
#
_symmetry.space_group_name_H-M   'P 1'
#
loop_
_entity.id
_entity.type
_entity.pdbx_description
1 polymer ?
#
loop_
_entity_poly.entity_id
_entity_poly.type
_entity_poly.pdbx_seq_one_letter_code
_entity_poly.pdbx_strand_id
1 'polypeptide(L)'
;MHDTPEDLGRQTPLGDYLRFCRDEILPRFEAADRESLATQRRHRAFARWAAVFATLSILLALGQRAAEGQLRPEWKSRLLLFEGLAVIATLLLVAVGLLSVGHTRWLLRRYQAERLRLLKFRLLADPRLWAGPGAEAPWRQGLSSRIEAIEKLRREDLTRESQLEEVPEHPPREVCDRVPGPVFQEVLDYYRHRRLAVQTGYFDRSARRAEARVFKSPLLLPFFFFAGLLGALVHWTFKIAEVEPQRGMLPFVSVGTIALAGMIPAVWKGYKAYRGANEFSRNASRSLSKRSALEQLAGRLTGDRDRCAVFGELAVCEYILGSDQQEWLRLMLGARWYG
;
A
#
# COMPACT_ATOMS: atom_id res chain seq x y z
N MET A 1 -11.71 -11.56 -4.82
CA MET A 1 -11.95 -12.77 -3.99
C MET A 1 -13.39 -13.23 -4.11
N HIS A 2 -14.36 -12.31 -4.20
CA HIS A 2 -15.77 -12.62 -4.29
C HIS A 2 -16.16 -13.11 -5.67
N ASP A 3 -16.80 -14.28 -5.69
CA ASP A 3 -17.39 -14.87 -6.88
C ASP A 3 -18.82 -14.36 -7.07
N THR A 4 -19.31 -14.34 -8.30
CA THR A 4 -20.70 -13.95 -8.54
C THR A 4 -21.66 -15.10 -8.20
N PRO A 5 -22.96 -14.82 -7.97
CA PRO A 5 -23.97 -15.86 -7.81
C PRO A 5 -23.99 -16.85 -8.99
N GLU A 6 -23.74 -16.38 -10.22
CA GLU A 6 -23.63 -17.22 -11.41
C GLU A 6 -22.44 -18.20 -11.34
N ASP A 7 -21.26 -17.72 -10.88
CA ASP A 7 -20.09 -18.59 -10.73
C ASP A 7 -20.35 -19.69 -9.69
N LEU A 8 -21.02 -19.33 -8.60
CA LEU A 8 -21.34 -20.27 -7.51
C LEU A 8 -22.50 -21.21 -7.84
N GLY A 9 -23.40 -20.80 -8.74
CA GLY A 9 -24.56 -21.58 -9.20
C GLY A 9 -24.23 -22.66 -10.22
N ARG A 10 -23.01 -22.71 -10.76
CA ARG A 10 -22.59 -23.70 -11.75
C ARG A 10 -22.61 -25.11 -11.14
N GLN A 11 -23.25 -26.05 -11.85
CA GLN A 11 -23.25 -27.47 -11.50
C GLN A 11 -22.07 -28.20 -12.19
N THR A 12 -20.88 -27.71 -11.99
CA THR A 12 -19.64 -28.18 -12.63
C THR A 12 -18.55 -28.33 -11.58
N PRO A 13 -17.47 -29.08 -11.87
CA PRO A 13 -16.32 -29.19 -10.96
C PRO A 13 -15.76 -27.83 -10.53
N LEU A 14 -15.78 -26.84 -11.42
CA LEU A 14 -15.40 -25.46 -11.07
C LEU A 14 -16.36 -24.84 -10.06
N GLY A 15 -17.67 -25.01 -10.23
CA GLY A 15 -18.66 -24.51 -9.26
C GLY A 15 -18.48 -25.12 -7.88
N ASP A 16 -18.21 -26.44 -7.79
CA ASP A 16 -17.91 -27.13 -6.53
C ASP A 16 -16.65 -26.58 -5.85
N TYR A 17 -15.60 -26.37 -6.62
CA TYR A 17 -14.38 -25.74 -6.16
C TYR A 17 -14.60 -24.30 -5.64
N LEU A 18 -15.39 -23.50 -6.35
CA LEU A 18 -15.67 -22.11 -5.95
C LEU A 18 -16.51 -22.05 -4.68
N ARG A 19 -17.50 -22.96 -4.52
CA ARG A 19 -18.26 -23.11 -3.27
C ARG A 19 -17.36 -23.48 -2.11
N PHE A 20 -16.46 -24.43 -2.29
CA PHE A 20 -15.47 -24.77 -1.28
C PHE A 20 -14.59 -23.56 -0.92
N CYS A 21 -14.07 -22.82 -1.90
CA CYS A 21 -13.28 -21.62 -1.65
C CYS A 21 -14.08 -20.54 -0.91
N ARG A 22 -15.36 -20.37 -1.20
CA ARG A 22 -16.26 -19.47 -0.49
C ARG A 22 -16.43 -19.87 0.98
N ASP A 23 -16.58 -21.15 1.25
CA ASP A 23 -16.90 -21.65 2.58
C ASP A 23 -15.62 -21.74 3.46
N GLU A 24 -14.47 -22.10 2.89
CA GLU A 24 -13.24 -22.35 3.64
C GLU A 24 -12.21 -21.20 3.58
N ILE A 25 -12.01 -20.57 2.43
CA ILE A 25 -10.95 -19.56 2.24
C ILE A 25 -11.48 -18.15 2.49
N LEU A 26 -12.65 -17.83 1.95
CA LEU A 26 -13.19 -16.47 1.98
C LEU A 26 -13.37 -15.89 3.39
N PRO A 27 -13.94 -16.62 4.37
CA PRO A 27 -14.10 -16.09 5.73
C PRO A 27 -12.76 -15.76 6.40
N ARG A 28 -11.74 -16.61 6.20
CA ARG A 28 -10.40 -16.43 6.73
C ARG A 28 -9.69 -15.25 6.07
N PHE A 29 -9.82 -15.14 4.75
CA PHE A 29 -9.34 -13.98 4.00
C PHE A 29 -9.95 -12.68 4.50
N GLU A 30 -11.28 -12.62 4.63
CA GLU A 30 -11.98 -11.43 5.10
C GLU A 30 -11.62 -11.04 6.54
N ALA A 31 -11.43 -12.02 7.41
CA ALA A 31 -11.00 -11.78 8.78
C ALA A 31 -9.60 -11.14 8.80
N ALA A 32 -8.64 -11.71 8.06
CA ALA A 32 -7.28 -11.21 7.97
C ALA A 32 -7.23 -9.82 7.29
N ASP A 33 -7.98 -9.61 6.20
CA ASP A 33 -8.02 -8.34 5.47
C ASP A 33 -8.69 -7.24 6.30
N ARG A 34 -9.81 -7.51 6.97
CA ARG A 34 -10.48 -6.54 7.89
C ARG A 34 -9.56 -6.11 9.03
N GLU A 35 -8.86 -7.05 9.66
CA GLU A 35 -7.91 -6.74 10.74
C GLU A 35 -6.75 -5.89 10.21
N SER A 36 -6.21 -6.25 9.05
CA SER A 36 -5.15 -5.50 8.38
C SER A 36 -5.59 -4.06 8.07
N LEU A 37 -6.76 -3.87 7.47
CA LEU A 37 -7.31 -2.56 7.14
C LEU A 37 -7.60 -1.71 8.39
N ALA A 38 -8.13 -2.31 9.46
CA ALA A 38 -8.39 -1.61 10.72
C ALA A 38 -7.09 -1.09 11.35
N THR A 39 -6.06 -1.93 11.38
CA THR A 39 -4.74 -1.57 11.92
C THR A 39 -4.08 -0.48 11.05
N GLN A 40 -4.16 -0.57 9.73
CA GLN A 40 -3.65 0.43 8.81
C GLN A 40 -4.35 1.80 8.99
N ARG A 41 -5.69 1.80 9.12
CA ARG A 41 -6.46 3.05 9.35
C ARG A 41 -6.05 3.71 10.66
N ARG A 42 -5.89 2.93 11.72
CA ARG A 42 -5.47 3.41 13.04
C ARG A 42 -4.07 4.03 12.99
N HIS A 43 -3.11 3.34 12.36
CA HIS A 43 -1.75 3.86 12.19
C HIS A 43 -1.72 5.16 11.36
N ARG A 44 -2.44 5.20 10.24
CA ARG A 44 -2.56 6.43 9.41
C ARG A 44 -3.23 7.60 10.17
N ALA A 45 -4.15 7.30 11.09
CA ALA A 45 -4.75 8.32 11.94
C ALA A 45 -3.71 8.89 12.91
N PHE A 46 -2.93 8.05 13.58
CA PHE A 46 -1.86 8.51 14.48
C PHE A 46 -0.84 9.38 13.75
N ALA A 47 -0.35 8.94 12.60
CA ALA A 47 0.61 9.72 11.81
C ALA A 47 0.05 11.09 11.39
N ARG A 48 -1.24 11.15 10.97
CA ARG A 48 -1.89 12.41 10.60
C ARG A 48 -2.03 13.36 11.79
N TRP A 49 -2.51 12.86 12.93
CA TRP A 49 -2.68 13.69 14.11
C TRP A 49 -1.33 14.16 14.68
N ALA A 50 -0.31 13.32 14.67
CA ALA A 50 1.04 13.71 15.04
C ALA A 50 1.56 14.87 14.16
N ALA A 51 1.37 14.78 12.84
CA ALA A 51 1.74 15.85 11.92
C ALA A 51 0.94 17.14 12.17
N VAL A 52 -0.36 17.07 12.46
CA VAL A 52 -1.21 18.23 12.78
C VAL A 52 -0.72 18.92 14.06
N PHE A 53 -0.51 18.18 15.14
CA PHE A 53 -0.04 18.76 16.40
C PHE A 53 1.38 19.29 16.31
N ALA A 54 2.28 18.61 15.58
CA ALA A 54 3.63 19.12 15.31
C ALA A 54 3.59 20.45 14.53
N THR A 55 2.75 20.54 13.51
CA THR A 55 2.57 21.78 12.75
C THR A 55 1.98 22.89 13.63
N LEU A 56 0.97 22.55 14.43
CA LEU A 56 0.35 23.51 15.35
C LEU A 56 1.35 24.05 16.38
N SER A 57 2.19 23.20 16.98
CA SER A 57 3.21 23.63 17.93
C SER A 57 4.22 24.61 17.30
N ILE A 58 4.67 24.32 16.07
CA ILE A 58 5.54 25.22 15.33
C ILE A 58 4.87 26.57 15.04
N LEU A 59 3.62 26.55 14.60
CA LEU A 59 2.87 27.78 14.32
C LEU A 59 2.65 28.62 15.58
N LEU A 60 2.36 27.98 16.71
CA LEU A 60 2.19 28.66 18.01
C LEU A 60 3.53 29.29 18.47
N ALA A 61 4.63 28.55 18.38
CA ALA A 61 5.97 29.06 18.72
C ALA A 61 6.34 30.29 17.87
N LEU A 62 6.15 30.20 16.56
CA LEU A 62 6.42 31.31 15.63
C LEU A 62 5.48 32.48 15.87
N GLY A 63 4.19 32.25 16.12
CA GLY A 63 3.24 33.28 16.44
C GLY A 63 3.56 34.02 17.74
N GLN A 64 3.99 33.33 18.78
CA GLN A 64 4.44 33.93 20.03
C GLN A 64 5.68 34.79 19.81
N ARG A 65 6.65 34.31 19.04
CA ARG A 65 7.85 35.08 18.72
C ARG A 65 7.54 36.33 17.90
N ALA A 66 6.64 36.22 16.92
CA ALA A 66 6.20 37.34 16.10
C ALA A 66 5.50 38.42 16.92
N ALA A 67 4.70 38.01 17.90
CA ALA A 67 3.89 38.90 18.73
C ALA A 67 4.62 39.33 20.04
N GLU A 68 5.92 39.00 20.16
CA GLU A 68 6.70 39.36 21.35
C GLU A 68 6.75 40.88 21.52
N GLY A 69 6.22 41.36 22.64
CA GLY A 69 6.06 42.82 22.93
C GLY A 69 4.67 43.38 22.70
N GLN A 70 3.79 42.71 21.94
CA GLN A 70 2.42 43.18 21.69
C GLN A 70 1.34 42.41 22.43
N LEU A 71 1.67 41.17 22.85
CA LEU A 71 0.74 40.28 23.57
C LEU A 71 0.66 40.66 25.05
N ARG A 72 -0.58 40.74 25.60
CA ARG A 72 -0.79 40.82 27.03
C ARG A 72 -0.23 39.59 27.75
N PRO A 73 0.29 39.71 28.97
CA PRO A 73 0.88 38.59 29.72
C PRO A 73 -0.03 37.37 29.84
N GLU A 74 -1.31 37.56 29.99
CA GLU A 74 -2.33 36.53 30.09
C GLU A 74 -2.40 35.67 28.79
N TRP A 75 -2.31 36.27 27.63
CA TRP A 75 -2.31 35.60 26.35
C TRP A 75 -0.99 34.85 26.09
N LYS A 76 0.15 35.39 26.52
CA LYS A 76 1.44 34.72 26.42
C LYS A 76 1.41 33.39 27.18
N SER A 77 0.92 33.39 28.42
CA SER A 77 0.83 32.18 29.24
C SER A 77 -0.10 31.11 28.64
N ARG A 78 -1.24 31.54 28.10
CA ARG A 78 -2.19 30.62 27.43
C ARG A 78 -1.59 30.01 26.15
N LEU A 79 -0.95 30.82 25.31
CA LEU A 79 -0.32 30.33 24.09
C LEU A 79 0.83 29.37 24.38
N LEU A 80 1.65 29.66 25.42
CA LEU A 80 2.70 28.76 25.86
C LEU A 80 2.15 27.40 26.35
N LEU A 81 1.03 27.45 27.09
CA LEU A 81 0.34 26.21 27.51
C LEU A 81 -0.15 25.40 26.31
N PHE A 82 -0.80 26.04 25.34
CA PHE A 82 -1.29 25.35 24.14
C PHE A 82 -0.14 24.78 23.28
N GLU A 83 0.97 25.50 23.15
CA GLU A 83 2.17 25.02 22.49
C GLU A 83 2.72 23.78 23.22
N GLY A 84 2.89 23.84 24.54
CA GLY A 84 3.36 22.72 25.33
C GLY A 84 2.46 21.48 25.22
N LEU A 85 1.13 21.68 25.26
CA LEU A 85 0.17 20.60 25.07
C LEU A 85 0.28 19.99 23.65
N ALA A 86 0.46 20.82 22.61
CA ALA A 86 0.63 20.35 21.24
C ALA A 86 1.94 19.53 21.06
N VAL A 87 3.04 19.95 21.69
CA VAL A 87 4.30 19.21 21.73
C VAL A 87 4.11 17.86 22.43
N ILE A 88 3.51 17.88 23.63
CA ILE A 88 3.26 16.64 24.42
C ILE A 88 2.37 15.69 23.60
N ALA A 89 1.28 16.17 23.01
CA ALA A 89 0.40 15.37 22.17
C ALA A 89 1.16 14.75 20.98
N THR A 90 2.04 15.51 20.34
CA THR A 90 2.90 15.01 19.25
C THR A 90 3.79 13.89 19.73
N LEU A 91 4.52 14.11 20.84
CA LEU A 91 5.43 13.10 21.41
C LEU A 91 4.69 11.82 21.81
N LEU A 92 3.51 11.94 22.46
CA LEU A 92 2.69 10.79 22.82
C LEU A 92 2.21 10.02 21.59
N LEU A 93 1.73 10.72 20.55
CA LEU A 93 1.26 10.06 19.32
C LEU A 93 2.42 9.37 18.59
N VAL A 94 3.60 9.97 18.54
CA VAL A 94 4.81 9.38 17.96
C VAL A 94 5.23 8.16 18.81
N ALA A 95 5.29 8.29 20.13
CA ALA A 95 5.65 7.18 21.02
C ALA A 95 4.69 6.01 20.88
N VAL A 96 3.36 6.26 20.90
CA VAL A 96 2.36 5.22 20.65
C VAL A 96 2.51 4.61 19.27
N GLY A 97 2.78 5.41 18.24
CA GLY A 97 3.03 4.92 16.87
C GLY A 97 4.25 4.02 16.77
N LEU A 98 5.36 4.39 17.42
CA LEU A 98 6.62 3.65 17.42
C LEU A 98 6.58 2.39 18.31
N LEU A 99 5.99 2.49 19.49
CA LEU A 99 5.92 1.38 20.46
C LEU A 99 4.80 0.39 20.13
N SER A 100 3.84 0.79 19.28
CA SER A 100 2.76 -0.10 18.91
C SER A 100 3.27 -1.26 18.04
N VAL A 101 2.96 -2.49 18.46
CA VAL A 101 3.15 -3.73 17.67
C VAL A 101 2.29 -3.72 16.38
N GLY A 102 1.56 -2.64 16.15
CA GLY A 102 0.57 -2.51 15.09
C GLY A 102 1.13 -2.66 13.68
N HIS A 103 2.34 -2.15 13.39
CA HIS A 103 2.94 -2.25 12.05
C HIS A 103 3.19 -3.71 11.63
N THR A 104 3.86 -4.47 12.48
CA THR A 104 4.17 -5.88 12.19
C THR A 104 2.93 -6.78 12.22
N ARG A 105 1.95 -6.48 13.08
CA ARG A 105 0.65 -7.16 13.07
C ARG A 105 -0.11 -6.87 11.77
N TRP A 106 -0.09 -5.62 11.32
CA TRP A 106 -0.65 -5.26 10.01
C TRP A 106 0.03 -5.99 8.86
N LEU A 107 1.37 -6.04 8.84
CA LEU A 107 2.13 -6.78 7.82
C LEU A 107 1.76 -8.25 7.79
N LEU A 108 1.73 -8.90 8.97
CA LEU A 108 1.39 -10.32 9.09
C LEU A 108 -0.02 -10.58 8.56
N ARG A 109 -1.02 -9.83 9.02
CA ARG A 109 -2.41 -10.02 8.59
C ARG A 109 -2.61 -9.73 7.10
N ARG A 110 -1.93 -8.69 6.60
CA ARG A 110 -1.94 -8.40 5.16
C ARG A 110 -1.31 -9.52 4.35
N TYR A 111 -0.17 -10.03 4.80
CA TYR A 111 0.50 -11.14 4.15
C TYR A 111 -0.34 -12.41 4.16
N GLN A 112 -0.93 -12.78 5.29
CA GLN A 112 -1.85 -13.93 5.40
C GLN A 112 -3.03 -13.80 4.43
N ALA A 113 -3.68 -12.64 4.38
CA ALA A 113 -4.78 -12.40 3.44
C ALA A 113 -4.35 -12.60 1.97
N GLU A 114 -3.20 -12.04 1.58
CA GLU A 114 -2.70 -12.18 0.22
C GLU A 114 -2.28 -13.63 -0.10
N ARG A 115 -1.71 -14.36 0.85
CA ARG A 115 -1.38 -15.80 0.68
C ARG A 115 -2.62 -16.65 0.51
N LEU A 116 -3.69 -16.39 1.26
CA LEU A 116 -4.98 -17.06 1.08
C LEU A 116 -5.58 -16.78 -0.31
N ARG A 117 -5.47 -15.52 -0.78
CA ARG A 117 -5.91 -15.15 -2.12
C ARG A 117 -5.10 -15.84 -3.21
N LEU A 118 -3.77 -15.89 -3.07
CA LEU A 118 -2.90 -16.60 -4.01
C LEU A 118 -3.20 -18.10 -4.01
N LEU A 119 -3.45 -18.70 -2.85
CA LEU A 119 -3.75 -20.12 -2.72
C LEU A 119 -4.95 -20.52 -3.57
N LYS A 120 -6.04 -19.74 -3.54
CA LYS A 120 -7.21 -19.97 -4.40
C LYS A 120 -6.84 -20.08 -5.88
N PHE A 121 -6.08 -19.14 -6.41
CA PHE A 121 -5.79 -19.09 -7.84
C PHE A 121 -4.65 -20.03 -8.25
N ARG A 122 -3.69 -20.32 -7.38
CA ARG A 122 -2.66 -21.33 -7.62
C ARG A 122 -3.25 -22.74 -7.75
N LEU A 123 -4.22 -23.06 -6.90
CA LEU A 123 -4.93 -24.33 -7.00
C LEU A 123 -5.77 -24.39 -8.26
N LEU A 124 -6.44 -23.29 -8.62
CA LEU A 124 -7.19 -23.21 -9.87
C LEU A 124 -6.28 -23.46 -11.09
N ALA A 125 -5.03 -23.00 -11.04
CA ALA A 125 -4.03 -23.17 -12.07
C ALA A 125 -3.35 -24.56 -12.04
N ASP A 126 -3.63 -25.42 -11.06
CA ASP A 126 -3.06 -26.75 -10.96
C ASP A 126 -3.96 -27.76 -11.71
N PRO A 127 -3.50 -28.36 -12.85
CA PRO A 127 -4.29 -29.34 -13.59
C PRO A 127 -4.62 -30.61 -12.80
N ARG A 128 -3.87 -30.94 -11.75
CA ARG A 128 -4.14 -32.09 -10.87
C ARG A 128 -5.53 -31.99 -10.23
N LEU A 129 -6.03 -30.78 -10.01
CA LEU A 129 -7.35 -30.53 -9.46
C LEU A 129 -8.48 -30.98 -10.41
N TRP A 130 -8.22 -30.99 -11.71
CA TRP A 130 -9.18 -31.17 -12.77
C TRP A 130 -9.05 -32.52 -13.50
N ALA A 131 -8.02 -33.33 -13.18
CA ALA A 131 -7.61 -34.50 -13.95
C ALA A 131 -8.49 -35.75 -13.80
N GLY A 132 -9.66 -35.67 -13.15
CA GLY A 132 -10.62 -36.77 -13.14
C GLY A 132 -11.36 -37.02 -11.81
N PRO A 133 -12.30 -37.97 -11.82
CA PRO A 133 -13.10 -38.30 -10.63
C PRO A 133 -12.20 -38.93 -9.55
N GLY A 134 -12.34 -38.48 -8.31
CA GLY A 134 -11.53 -38.90 -7.16
C GLY A 134 -10.36 -37.97 -6.82
N ALA A 135 -10.05 -36.96 -7.64
CA ALA A 135 -9.07 -35.92 -7.31
C ALA A 135 -9.52 -35.03 -6.14
N GLU A 136 -10.81 -35.06 -5.78
CA GLU A 136 -11.40 -34.16 -4.79
C GLU A 136 -10.90 -34.39 -3.36
N ALA A 137 -10.80 -35.62 -2.89
CA ALA A 137 -10.45 -35.92 -1.50
C ALA A 137 -9.00 -35.57 -1.12
N PRO A 138 -7.98 -35.91 -1.94
CA PRO A 138 -6.59 -35.56 -1.64
C PRO A 138 -6.33 -34.05 -1.65
N TRP A 139 -6.92 -33.31 -2.57
CA TRP A 139 -6.68 -31.87 -2.63
C TRP A 139 -7.37 -31.10 -1.48
N ARG A 140 -8.58 -31.54 -1.03
CA ARG A 140 -9.25 -30.93 0.12
C ARG A 140 -8.40 -31.03 1.39
N GLN A 141 -7.85 -32.21 1.66
CA GLN A 141 -6.98 -32.42 2.81
C GLN A 141 -5.67 -31.59 2.69
N GLY A 142 -5.06 -31.59 1.53
CA GLY A 142 -3.85 -30.79 1.26
C GLY A 142 -4.13 -29.29 1.35
N LEU A 143 -5.33 -28.84 0.97
CA LEU A 143 -5.72 -27.44 1.08
C LEU A 143 -5.94 -27.02 2.53
N SER A 144 -6.62 -27.81 3.34
CA SER A 144 -6.81 -27.53 4.75
C SER A 144 -5.47 -27.36 5.48
N SER A 145 -4.51 -28.25 5.21
CA SER A 145 -3.14 -28.13 5.74
C SER A 145 -2.45 -26.84 5.33
N ARG A 146 -2.59 -26.44 4.07
CA ARG A 146 -1.99 -25.18 3.56
C ARG A 146 -2.66 -23.93 4.17
N ILE A 147 -3.99 -23.95 4.32
CA ILE A 147 -4.73 -22.87 5.00
C ILE A 147 -4.23 -22.75 6.45
N GLU A 148 -4.15 -23.86 7.17
CA GLU A 148 -3.68 -23.90 8.54
C GLU A 148 -2.23 -23.41 8.67
N ALA A 149 -1.36 -23.78 7.74
CA ALA A 149 0.01 -23.30 7.70
C ALA A 149 0.07 -21.78 7.52
N ILE A 150 -0.79 -21.19 6.65
CA ILE A 150 -0.87 -19.73 6.48
C ILE A 150 -1.39 -19.05 7.76
N GLU A 151 -2.39 -19.62 8.42
CA GLU A 151 -2.94 -19.07 9.66
C GLU A 151 -1.94 -19.13 10.83
N LYS A 152 -1.11 -20.18 10.88
CA LYS A 152 -0.07 -20.38 11.89
C LYS A 152 1.18 -19.50 11.68
N LEU A 153 1.30 -18.82 10.54
CA LEU A 153 2.41 -17.90 10.30
C LEU A 153 2.52 -16.88 11.42
N ARG A 154 3.74 -16.70 11.92
CA ARG A 154 4.09 -15.76 12.96
C ARG A 154 4.90 -14.61 12.39
N ARG A 155 5.11 -13.63 13.21
CA ARG A 155 5.88 -12.43 12.88
C ARG A 155 7.33 -12.76 12.49
N GLU A 156 7.93 -13.72 13.19
CA GLU A 156 9.30 -14.17 12.95
C GLU A 156 9.46 -14.83 11.58
N ASP A 157 8.39 -15.45 11.07
CA ASP A 157 8.40 -16.12 9.77
C ASP A 157 8.43 -15.14 8.59
N LEU A 158 7.97 -13.89 8.78
CA LEU A 158 7.85 -12.92 7.68
C LEU A 158 9.17 -12.66 6.95
N THR A 159 10.28 -12.64 7.67
CA THR A 159 11.61 -12.45 7.07
C THR A 159 11.96 -13.63 6.19
N ARG A 160 11.76 -14.85 6.66
CA ARG A 160 11.97 -16.08 5.89
C ARG A 160 11.05 -16.12 4.67
N GLU A 161 9.75 -15.86 4.88
CA GLU A 161 8.75 -15.83 3.80
C GLU A 161 9.10 -14.80 2.71
N SER A 162 9.68 -13.67 3.08
CA SER A 162 10.11 -12.65 2.12
C SER A 162 11.28 -13.10 1.24
N GLN A 163 12.05 -14.10 1.68
CA GLN A 163 13.23 -14.61 0.97
C GLN A 163 12.93 -15.89 0.18
N LEU A 164 11.76 -16.50 0.36
CA LEU A 164 11.37 -17.68 -0.39
C LEU A 164 11.29 -17.34 -1.88
N GLU A 165 12.04 -18.05 -2.68
CA GLU A 165 11.96 -17.97 -4.13
C GLU A 165 11.12 -19.15 -4.63
N GLU A 166 9.90 -18.86 -5.04
CA GLU A 166 9.00 -19.87 -5.58
C GLU A 166 9.22 -19.91 -7.09
N VAL A 167 9.67 -21.04 -7.61
CA VAL A 167 9.79 -21.26 -9.05
C VAL A 167 8.49 -21.85 -9.57
N PRO A 168 7.94 -21.37 -10.70
CA PRO A 168 6.75 -21.97 -11.28
C PRO A 168 7.06 -23.39 -11.74
N GLU A 169 6.32 -24.35 -11.19
CA GLU A 169 6.38 -25.74 -11.65
C GLU A 169 5.57 -25.88 -12.94
N HIS A 170 6.20 -26.44 -13.97
CA HIS A 170 5.47 -26.84 -15.17
C HIS A 170 4.77 -28.16 -14.88
N PRO A 171 3.44 -28.21 -15.06
CA PRO A 171 2.71 -29.44 -14.78
C PRO A 171 3.10 -30.56 -15.75
N PRO A 172 3.11 -31.85 -15.31
CA PRO A 172 3.36 -32.98 -16.19
C PRO A 172 2.31 -33.08 -17.30
N ARG A 173 2.75 -33.36 -18.53
CA ARG A 173 1.85 -33.42 -19.70
C ARG A 173 0.72 -34.44 -19.52
N GLU A 174 1.06 -35.60 -18.97
CA GLU A 174 0.09 -36.65 -18.67
C GLU A 174 -1.09 -36.19 -17.78
N VAL A 175 -0.83 -35.27 -16.87
CA VAL A 175 -1.89 -34.70 -15.99
C VAL A 175 -2.75 -33.71 -16.75
N CYS A 176 -2.14 -32.86 -17.57
CA CYS A 176 -2.85 -31.88 -18.37
C CYS A 176 -3.77 -32.55 -19.38
N ASP A 177 -3.33 -33.64 -20.01
CA ASP A 177 -4.11 -34.39 -21.01
C ASP A 177 -5.36 -35.06 -20.41
N ARG A 178 -5.34 -35.38 -19.11
CA ARG A 178 -6.50 -35.95 -18.40
C ARG A 178 -7.58 -34.93 -18.07
N VAL A 179 -7.30 -33.63 -18.14
CA VAL A 179 -8.29 -32.59 -17.85
C VAL A 179 -9.34 -32.57 -18.96
N PRO A 180 -10.65 -32.75 -18.65
CA PRO A 180 -11.69 -32.70 -19.66
C PRO A 180 -11.75 -31.34 -20.38
N GLY A 181 -11.96 -31.35 -21.71
CA GLY A 181 -11.99 -30.11 -22.51
C GLY A 181 -12.98 -29.06 -22.01
N PRO A 182 -14.22 -29.39 -21.69
CA PRO A 182 -15.21 -28.43 -21.15
C PRO A 182 -14.75 -27.81 -19.83
N VAL A 183 -14.17 -28.61 -18.92
CA VAL A 183 -13.66 -28.12 -17.62
C VAL A 183 -12.47 -27.19 -17.83
N PHE A 184 -11.57 -27.55 -18.74
CA PHE A 184 -10.44 -26.69 -19.09
C PHE A 184 -10.89 -25.31 -19.59
N GLN A 185 -11.87 -25.26 -20.52
CA GLN A 185 -12.38 -23.98 -21.05
C GLN A 185 -13.04 -23.16 -19.93
N GLU A 186 -13.84 -23.79 -19.08
CA GLU A 186 -14.50 -23.11 -17.98
C GLU A 186 -13.50 -22.51 -16.97
N VAL A 187 -12.45 -23.25 -16.62
CA VAL A 187 -11.35 -22.80 -15.74
C VAL A 187 -10.61 -21.65 -16.38
N LEU A 188 -10.26 -21.75 -17.67
CA LEU A 188 -9.55 -20.72 -18.40
C LEU A 188 -10.36 -19.43 -18.49
N ASP A 189 -11.64 -19.51 -18.83
CA ASP A 189 -12.54 -18.35 -18.93
C ASP A 189 -12.71 -17.66 -17.59
N TYR A 190 -12.95 -18.45 -16.53
CA TYR A 190 -13.04 -17.92 -15.17
C TYR A 190 -11.73 -17.22 -14.76
N TYR A 191 -10.56 -17.83 -15.01
CA TYR A 191 -9.27 -17.25 -14.67
C TYR A 191 -9.04 -15.93 -15.42
N ARG A 192 -9.30 -15.90 -16.73
CA ARG A 192 -9.16 -14.68 -17.55
C ARG A 192 -10.00 -13.53 -17.01
N HIS A 193 -11.27 -13.78 -16.67
CA HIS A 193 -12.19 -12.74 -16.23
C HIS A 193 -11.99 -12.36 -14.76
N ARG A 194 -11.83 -13.34 -13.86
CA ARG A 194 -11.82 -13.10 -12.41
C ARG A 194 -10.44 -12.85 -11.83
N ARG A 195 -9.39 -13.29 -12.51
CA ARG A 195 -8.04 -13.10 -12.03
C ARG A 195 -7.27 -12.11 -12.88
N LEU A 196 -7.04 -12.46 -14.15
CA LEU A 196 -6.16 -11.72 -15.03
C LEU A 196 -6.67 -10.30 -15.32
N ALA A 197 -7.92 -10.14 -15.77
CA ALA A 197 -8.50 -8.83 -16.06
C ALA A 197 -8.55 -7.93 -14.81
N VAL A 198 -8.89 -8.50 -13.65
CA VAL A 198 -8.92 -7.77 -12.37
C VAL A 198 -7.53 -7.29 -11.98
N GLN A 199 -6.49 -8.14 -12.10
CA GLN A 199 -5.12 -7.79 -11.74
C GLN A 199 -4.52 -6.78 -12.71
N THR A 200 -4.73 -6.95 -14.03
CA THR A 200 -4.29 -5.98 -15.03
C THR A 200 -4.91 -4.60 -14.76
N GLY A 201 -6.21 -4.55 -14.50
CA GLY A 201 -6.90 -3.32 -14.12
C GLY A 201 -6.42 -2.72 -12.78
N TYR A 202 -6.03 -3.55 -11.82
CA TYR A 202 -5.43 -3.09 -10.58
C TYR A 202 -4.07 -2.41 -10.83
N PHE A 203 -3.18 -3.03 -11.57
CA PHE A 203 -1.86 -2.47 -11.87
C PHE A 203 -1.95 -1.20 -12.73
N ASP A 204 -2.88 -1.13 -13.69
CA ASP A 204 -3.15 0.10 -14.45
C ASP A 204 -3.57 1.26 -13.54
N ARG A 205 -4.57 1.04 -12.68
CA ARG A 205 -5.00 2.05 -11.71
C ARG A 205 -3.90 2.44 -10.72
N SER A 206 -3.08 1.47 -10.30
CA SER A 206 -1.96 1.71 -9.38
C SER A 206 -0.88 2.57 -10.03
N ALA A 207 -0.51 2.28 -11.27
CA ALA A 207 0.46 3.06 -12.06
C ALA A 207 -0.02 4.50 -12.23
N ARG A 208 -1.25 4.71 -12.73
CA ARG A 208 -1.83 6.05 -12.92
C ARG A 208 -1.90 6.87 -11.63
N ARG A 209 -2.23 6.23 -10.50
CA ARG A 209 -2.25 6.91 -9.18
C ARG A 209 -0.85 7.31 -8.74
N ALA A 210 0.15 6.46 -8.97
CA ALA A 210 1.53 6.75 -8.62
C ALA A 210 2.09 7.87 -9.51
N GLU A 211 1.86 7.83 -10.82
CA GLU A 211 2.23 8.89 -11.77
C GLU A 211 1.59 10.24 -11.42
N ALA A 212 0.29 10.25 -11.14
CA ALA A 212 -0.41 11.48 -10.74
C ALA A 212 0.18 12.11 -9.47
N ARG A 213 0.68 11.31 -8.53
CA ARG A 213 1.36 11.78 -7.33
C ARG A 213 2.77 12.30 -7.63
N VAL A 214 3.48 11.66 -8.53
CA VAL A 214 4.79 12.15 -9.00
C VAL A 214 4.64 13.52 -9.67
N PHE A 215 3.61 13.72 -10.48
CA PHE A 215 3.42 14.96 -11.26
C PHE A 215 2.94 16.14 -10.41
N LYS A 216 2.06 15.91 -9.44
CA LYS A 216 1.53 16.99 -8.56
C LYS A 216 2.55 17.53 -7.57
N SER A 217 3.60 16.79 -7.28
CA SER A 217 4.54 17.12 -6.23
C SER A 217 5.62 18.16 -6.60
N PRO A 218 6.08 18.33 -7.85
CA PRO A 218 7.13 19.29 -8.16
C PRO A 218 6.66 20.76 -8.18
N LEU A 219 5.36 21.01 -8.31
CA LEU A 219 4.82 22.39 -8.37
C LEU A 219 4.71 23.09 -7.02
N LEU A 220 4.49 22.33 -5.94
CA LEU A 220 4.38 22.92 -4.59
C LEU A 220 5.70 23.51 -4.09
N LEU A 221 6.82 22.89 -4.46
CA LEU A 221 8.12 23.30 -3.97
C LEU A 221 8.60 24.63 -4.55
N PRO A 222 8.64 24.85 -5.88
CA PRO A 222 8.96 26.16 -6.44
C PRO A 222 8.04 27.24 -5.89
N PHE A 223 6.74 26.94 -5.71
CA PHE A 223 5.78 27.90 -5.14
C PHE A 223 6.22 28.36 -3.75
N PHE A 224 6.52 27.46 -2.82
CA PHE A 224 6.98 27.83 -1.49
C PHE A 224 8.34 28.50 -1.51
N PHE A 225 9.25 28.05 -2.39
CA PHE A 225 10.56 28.69 -2.55
C PHE A 225 10.41 30.14 -3.04
N PHE A 226 9.63 30.37 -4.10
CA PHE A 226 9.39 31.73 -4.61
C PHE A 226 8.62 32.61 -3.63
N ALA A 227 7.65 32.05 -2.90
CA ALA A 227 6.94 32.78 -1.85
C ALA A 227 7.88 33.21 -0.71
N GLY A 228 8.79 32.32 -0.29
CA GLY A 228 9.82 32.67 0.71
C GLY A 228 10.83 33.68 0.20
N LEU A 229 11.28 33.55 -1.04
CA LEU A 229 12.20 34.49 -1.68
C LEU A 229 11.55 35.87 -1.83
N LEU A 230 10.31 35.93 -2.29
CA LEU A 230 9.54 37.17 -2.40
C LEU A 230 9.37 37.84 -1.03
N GLY A 231 9.04 37.05 0.00
CA GLY A 231 8.95 37.56 1.36
C GLY A 231 10.27 38.13 1.90
N ALA A 232 11.38 37.46 1.62
CA ALA A 232 12.72 37.94 1.98
C ALA A 232 13.09 39.24 1.22
N LEU A 233 12.73 39.31 -0.07
CA LEU A 233 12.94 40.50 -0.89
C LEU A 233 12.16 41.70 -0.38
N VAL A 234 10.87 41.49 -0.06
CA VAL A 234 10.00 42.49 0.52
C VAL A 234 10.56 43.00 1.87
N HIS A 235 10.99 42.08 2.74
CA HIS A 235 11.64 42.44 3.99
C HIS A 235 12.92 43.32 3.76
N TRP A 236 13.76 42.92 2.82
CA TRP A 236 15.00 43.64 2.49
C TRP A 236 14.75 45.03 1.91
N THR A 237 13.76 45.18 1.00
CA THR A 237 13.38 46.48 0.43
C THR A 237 12.84 47.44 1.48
N PHE A 238 12.03 46.99 2.43
CA PHE A 238 11.57 47.81 3.55
C PHE A 238 12.70 48.26 4.47
N LYS A 239 13.70 47.38 4.68
CA LYS A 239 14.84 47.70 5.52
C LYS A 239 15.81 48.72 4.87
N ILE A 240 15.97 48.70 3.55
CA ILE A 240 16.80 49.65 2.80
C ILE A 240 16.10 51.00 2.67
N ALA A 241 14.79 51.02 2.50
CA ALA A 241 14.02 52.23 2.31
C ALA A 241 13.92 53.06 3.59
N GLU A 242 14.53 52.66 4.72
CA GLU A 242 14.45 53.32 6.05
C GLU A 242 13.02 53.77 6.42
N VAL A 243 12.01 53.14 5.85
CA VAL A 243 10.63 53.40 6.20
C VAL A 243 10.44 52.96 7.64
N GLU A 244 10.38 53.92 8.57
CA GLU A 244 9.99 53.63 9.95
C GLU A 244 8.64 52.91 9.96
N PRO A 245 8.57 51.68 10.46
CA PRO A 245 7.37 50.91 10.43
C PRO A 245 6.32 51.58 11.30
N GLN A 246 5.24 52.04 10.68
CA GLN A 246 4.04 52.37 11.45
C GLN A 246 3.69 51.21 12.40
N ARG A 247 3.52 51.50 13.66
CA ARG A 247 3.53 50.58 14.83
C ARG A 247 2.58 49.38 14.82
N GLY A 248 1.97 48.98 13.71
CA GLY A 248 0.95 47.91 13.70
C GLY A 248 1.19 46.71 12.82
N MET A 249 1.79 46.83 11.66
CA MET A 249 1.73 45.75 10.64
C MET A 249 3.07 45.18 10.21
N LEU A 250 4.14 45.95 10.25
CA LEU A 250 5.46 45.56 9.72
C LEU A 250 6.25 44.48 10.52
N PRO A 251 6.19 44.42 11.86
CA PRO A 251 6.85 43.35 12.59
C PRO A 251 6.24 41.99 12.28
N PHE A 252 4.95 41.89 11.99
CA PHE A 252 4.30 40.65 11.56
C PHE A 252 4.80 40.18 10.20
N VAL A 253 4.99 41.09 9.24
CA VAL A 253 5.48 40.75 7.90
C VAL A 253 6.94 40.28 7.96
N SER A 254 7.81 40.96 8.73
CA SER A 254 9.23 40.59 8.81
C SER A 254 9.48 39.26 9.51
N VAL A 255 8.81 39.02 10.63
CA VAL A 255 8.95 37.76 11.37
C VAL A 255 8.24 36.63 10.64
N GLY A 256 7.10 36.88 10.02
CA GLY A 256 6.39 35.91 9.18
C GLY A 256 7.23 35.43 7.98
N THR A 257 7.96 36.33 7.34
CA THR A 257 8.84 35.97 6.20
C THR A 257 10.07 35.20 6.62
N ILE A 258 10.71 35.54 7.74
CA ILE A 258 11.83 34.77 8.31
C ILE A 258 11.36 33.39 8.76
N ALA A 259 10.19 33.31 9.37
CA ALA A 259 9.58 32.04 9.78
C ALA A 259 9.24 31.17 8.58
N LEU A 260 8.65 31.73 7.51
CA LEU A 260 8.42 31.01 6.25
C LEU A 260 9.72 30.52 5.62
N ALA A 261 10.75 31.36 5.57
CA ALA A 261 12.05 30.99 5.03
C ALA A 261 12.72 29.84 5.83
N GLY A 262 12.56 29.81 7.15
CA GLY A 262 13.03 28.70 8.01
C GLY A 262 12.19 27.43 7.89
N MET A 263 10.88 27.54 7.63
CA MET A 263 10.00 26.38 7.44
C MET A 263 10.22 25.65 6.10
N ILE A 264 10.62 26.37 5.03
CA ILE A 264 10.80 25.80 3.70
C ILE A 264 11.77 24.61 3.70
N PRO A 265 12.97 24.67 4.31
CA PRO A 265 13.88 23.52 4.40
C PRO A 265 13.31 22.36 5.20
N ALA A 266 12.55 22.64 6.27
CA ALA A 266 11.93 21.59 7.10
C ALA A 266 10.80 20.87 6.35
N VAL A 267 9.92 21.61 5.70
CA VAL A 267 8.86 21.07 4.83
C VAL A 267 9.48 20.30 3.66
N TRP A 268 10.58 20.81 3.07
CA TRP A 268 11.30 20.12 2.01
C TRP A 268 11.90 18.80 2.46
N LYS A 269 12.57 18.76 3.61
CA LYS A 269 13.09 17.51 4.20
C LYS A 269 11.98 16.52 4.48
N GLY A 270 10.88 16.97 5.08
CA GLY A 270 9.70 16.15 5.33
C GLY A 270 9.10 15.62 4.03
N TYR A 271 8.99 16.46 3.01
CA TYR A 271 8.50 16.07 1.69
C TYR A 271 9.43 15.08 0.98
N LYS A 272 10.77 15.29 1.01
CA LYS A 272 11.74 14.33 0.49
C LYS A 272 11.66 12.98 1.21
N ALA A 273 11.54 12.99 2.54
CA ALA A 273 11.36 11.78 3.33
C ALA A 273 10.05 11.06 2.96
N TYR A 274 8.94 11.80 2.81
CA TYR A 274 7.66 11.28 2.36
C TYR A 274 7.73 10.67 0.95
N ARG A 275 8.40 11.33 0.00
CA ARG A 275 8.61 10.78 -1.36
C ARG A 275 9.48 9.53 -1.33
N GLY A 276 10.57 9.54 -0.56
CA GLY A 276 11.45 8.39 -0.40
C GLY A 276 10.73 7.19 0.22
N ALA A 277 9.97 7.43 1.28
CA ALA A 277 9.19 6.38 1.94
C ALA A 277 8.09 5.77 1.06
N ASN A 278 7.54 6.53 0.11
CA ASN A 278 6.47 6.04 -0.77
C ASN A 278 6.97 5.55 -2.14
N GLU A 279 8.22 5.81 -2.51
CA GLU A 279 8.85 5.37 -3.77
C GLU A 279 7.90 5.46 -5.01
N PHE A 280 7.17 6.56 -5.15
CA PHE A 280 6.07 6.66 -6.14
C PHE A 280 6.51 6.34 -7.58
N SER A 281 7.68 6.80 -8.01
CA SER A 281 8.18 6.53 -9.35
C SER A 281 8.52 5.05 -9.55
N ARG A 282 9.15 4.43 -8.55
CA ARG A 282 9.48 3.00 -8.56
C ARG A 282 8.22 2.15 -8.55
N ASN A 283 7.22 2.52 -7.74
CA ASN A 283 5.93 1.84 -7.71
C ASN A 283 5.15 2.00 -9.02
N ALA A 284 5.27 3.15 -9.70
CA ALA A 284 4.67 3.35 -11.01
C ALA A 284 5.29 2.45 -12.07
N SER A 285 6.62 2.49 -12.22
CA SER A 285 7.32 1.65 -13.21
C SER A 285 7.14 0.16 -12.94
N ARG A 286 7.17 -0.26 -11.66
CA ARG A 286 6.89 -1.64 -11.26
C ARG A 286 5.47 -2.08 -11.64
N SER A 287 4.46 -1.24 -11.36
CA SER A 287 3.08 -1.54 -11.73
C SER A 287 2.90 -1.62 -13.26
N LEU A 288 3.57 -0.76 -14.02
CA LEU A 288 3.56 -0.81 -15.49
C LEU A 288 4.24 -2.07 -16.03
N SER A 289 5.39 -2.45 -15.49
CA SER A 289 6.08 -3.69 -15.89
C SER A 289 5.24 -4.93 -15.60
N LYS A 290 4.59 -5.02 -14.43
CA LYS A 290 3.69 -6.14 -14.09
C LYS A 290 2.46 -6.16 -14.99
N ARG A 291 1.86 -4.99 -15.26
CA ARG A 291 0.76 -4.87 -16.22
C ARG A 291 1.15 -5.41 -17.59
N SER A 292 2.28 -4.95 -18.15
CA SER A 292 2.77 -5.40 -19.45
C SER A 292 3.01 -6.91 -19.50
N ALA A 293 3.61 -7.48 -18.46
CA ALA A 293 3.81 -8.93 -18.36
C ALA A 293 2.48 -9.70 -18.35
N LEU A 294 1.47 -9.23 -17.59
CA LEU A 294 0.15 -9.85 -17.56
C LEU A 294 -0.61 -9.70 -18.89
N GLU A 295 -0.47 -8.58 -19.59
CA GLU A 295 -1.07 -8.37 -20.91
C GLU A 295 -0.46 -9.32 -21.95
N GLN A 296 0.86 -9.53 -21.94
CA GLN A 296 1.52 -10.50 -22.80
C GLN A 296 1.06 -11.94 -22.50
N LEU A 297 0.90 -12.29 -21.22
CA LEU A 297 0.34 -13.58 -20.82
C LEU A 297 -1.11 -13.73 -21.28
N ALA A 298 -1.93 -12.68 -21.19
CA ALA A 298 -3.32 -12.70 -21.66
C ALA A 298 -3.43 -13.10 -23.13
N GLY A 299 -2.52 -12.60 -23.97
CA GLY A 299 -2.45 -12.98 -25.40
C GLY A 299 -2.06 -14.44 -25.64
N ARG A 300 -1.40 -15.08 -24.67
CA ARG A 300 -1.01 -16.50 -24.76
C ARG A 300 -2.04 -17.46 -24.16
N LEU A 301 -2.92 -16.97 -23.31
CA LEU A 301 -3.98 -17.76 -22.68
C LEU A 301 -5.19 -17.90 -23.62
N THR A 302 -5.05 -18.69 -24.67
CA THR A 302 -6.13 -18.98 -25.63
C THR A 302 -6.53 -20.44 -25.56
N GLY A 303 -7.83 -20.72 -25.78
CA GLY A 303 -8.38 -22.06 -25.59
C GLY A 303 -8.05 -23.06 -26.70
N ASP A 304 -7.47 -22.61 -27.81
CA ASP A 304 -7.00 -23.38 -28.96
C ASP A 304 -5.56 -23.91 -28.79
N ARG A 305 -4.83 -23.44 -27.77
CA ARG A 305 -3.47 -23.90 -27.48
C ARG A 305 -3.45 -25.19 -26.70
N ASP A 306 -2.29 -25.84 -26.72
CA ASP A 306 -2.00 -27.03 -25.88
C ASP A 306 -2.31 -26.74 -24.41
N ARG A 307 -3.12 -27.60 -23.79
CA ARG A 307 -3.60 -27.45 -22.40
C ARG A 307 -2.46 -27.31 -21.42
N CYS A 308 -1.38 -28.09 -21.61
CA CYS A 308 -0.23 -28.08 -20.74
C CYS A 308 0.51 -26.74 -20.82
N ALA A 309 0.63 -26.20 -22.04
CA ALA A 309 1.19 -24.86 -22.23
C ALA A 309 0.35 -23.79 -21.52
N VAL A 310 -0.98 -23.87 -21.61
CA VAL A 310 -1.88 -22.91 -20.95
C VAL A 310 -1.78 -23.02 -19.42
N PHE A 311 -1.81 -24.22 -18.84
CA PHE A 311 -1.61 -24.39 -17.39
C PHE A 311 -0.24 -23.90 -16.93
N GLY A 312 0.81 -24.09 -17.74
CA GLY A 312 2.13 -23.51 -17.50
C GLY A 312 2.10 -21.98 -17.46
N GLU A 313 1.40 -21.34 -18.40
CA GLU A 313 1.23 -19.88 -18.39
C GLU A 313 0.38 -19.37 -17.19
N LEU A 314 -0.62 -20.14 -16.73
CA LEU A 314 -1.36 -19.84 -15.51
C LEU A 314 -0.43 -19.89 -14.27
N ALA A 315 0.43 -20.90 -14.18
CA ALA A 315 1.42 -21.01 -13.12
C ALA A 315 2.42 -19.83 -13.14
N VAL A 316 2.89 -19.42 -14.32
CA VAL A 316 3.74 -18.22 -14.49
C VAL A 316 3.00 -16.95 -14.06
N CYS A 317 1.72 -16.81 -14.38
CA CYS A 317 0.91 -15.68 -13.92
C CYS A 317 0.85 -15.61 -12.38
N GLU A 318 0.57 -16.71 -11.69
CA GLU A 318 0.55 -16.75 -10.23
C GLU A 318 1.94 -16.56 -9.60
N TYR A 319 3.01 -16.98 -10.28
CA TYR A 319 4.37 -16.66 -9.88
C TYR A 319 4.64 -15.15 -9.93
N ILE A 320 4.29 -14.47 -11.03
CA ILE A 320 4.45 -13.01 -11.17
C ILE A 320 3.70 -12.28 -10.06
N LEU A 321 2.47 -12.70 -9.76
CA LEU A 321 1.65 -12.10 -8.71
C LEU A 321 2.18 -12.39 -7.31
N GLY A 322 2.70 -13.60 -7.09
CA GLY A 322 3.34 -14.01 -5.83
C GLY A 322 4.65 -13.26 -5.59
N SER A 323 5.49 -13.12 -6.62
CA SER A 323 6.74 -12.36 -6.54
C SER A 323 6.50 -10.87 -6.22
N ASP A 324 5.42 -10.30 -6.73
CA ASP A 324 5.01 -8.92 -6.38
C ASP A 324 4.71 -8.78 -4.89
N GLN A 325 4.00 -9.75 -4.32
CA GLN A 325 3.71 -9.78 -2.89
C GLN A 325 4.97 -9.93 -2.03
N GLN A 326 5.90 -10.79 -2.43
CA GLN A 326 7.17 -11.00 -1.71
C GLN A 326 8.04 -9.74 -1.77
N GLU A 327 8.16 -9.12 -2.94
CA GLU A 327 8.90 -7.86 -3.09
C GLU A 327 8.28 -6.75 -2.23
N TRP A 328 6.93 -6.64 -2.20
CA TRP A 328 6.24 -5.73 -1.31
C TRP A 328 6.58 -6.02 0.16
N LEU A 329 6.57 -7.28 0.59
CA LEU A 329 6.91 -7.66 1.95
C LEU A 329 8.34 -7.29 2.32
N ARG A 330 9.33 -7.55 1.42
CA ARG A 330 10.74 -7.14 1.60
C ARG A 330 10.87 -5.64 1.81
N LEU A 331 10.21 -4.86 0.95
CA LEU A 331 10.21 -3.40 1.05
C LEU A 331 9.62 -2.92 2.39
N MET A 332 8.52 -3.52 2.82
CA MET A 332 7.84 -3.11 4.05
C MET A 332 8.57 -3.56 5.31
N LEU A 333 9.29 -4.69 5.28
CA LEU A 333 10.16 -5.12 6.37
C LEU A 333 11.43 -4.25 6.46
N GLY A 334 11.99 -3.85 5.31
CA GLY A 334 13.16 -2.96 5.24
C GLY A 334 12.83 -1.49 5.54
N ALA A 335 11.58 -1.08 5.31
CA ALA A 335 11.11 0.24 5.68
C ALA A 335 10.98 0.33 7.21
N ARG A 336 12.08 0.68 7.89
CA ARG A 336 11.97 1.19 9.25
C ARG A 336 11.07 2.41 9.17
N TRP A 337 9.89 2.32 9.74
CA TRP A 337 8.94 3.41 9.83
C TRP A 337 9.52 4.52 10.70
N TYR A 338 10.37 5.33 10.10
CA TYR A 338 10.61 6.69 10.53
C TYR A 338 9.61 7.54 9.75
N GLY A 339 8.38 7.58 10.25
CA GLY A 339 7.40 8.56 9.83
C GLY A 339 7.78 9.93 10.35
#